data_d1e240a61071a23c890ad3e364307c10
#
_entry.id   d1e240a61071a23c890ad3e364307c10
#
_cell.length_a   1.000
_cell.length_b   1.000
_cell.length_c   1.000
_cell.angle_alpha   90.00
_cell.angle_beta   90.00
_cell.angle_gamma   90.00
#
_symmetry.space_group_name_H-M   'P 1'
#
loop_
_entity.id
_entity.type
_entity.pdbx_description
1 polymer ?
#
loop_
_entity_poly.entity_id
_entity_poly.type
_entity_poly.pdbx_seq_one_letter_code
_entity_poly.pdbx_strand_id
1 'polypeptide(L)'
;MAEAAYEPRLKAVYRDEIRKKMSEEFNYSNDMQIPRIEKIVINMGVGEATGDSKKPSVAAEDLARIAGQKPVITHARNSIAGFKVREGMPIGAKVTLRKDKMYEFVDRLVQIALPRVRDFRGLNPKSFDGRGNFAMGIKEHIVFPEINYDKVDQMWGMDIIVCTTAKTDEEARALLKAFNFPFRQ
;
A
#
# COMPACT_ATOMS: atom_id res chain seq x y z
N MET A 1 16.87 31.47 -7.57
CA MET A 1 16.58 30.36 -8.50
C MET A 1 15.58 29.47 -7.76
N ALA A 2 14.35 29.28 -8.29
CA ALA A 2 13.39 28.38 -7.69
C ALA A 2 13.97 26.96 -7.78
N GLU A 3 14.18 26.29 -6.65
CA GLU A 3 14.49 24.87 -6.63
C GLU A 3 13.40 24.16 -7.42
N ALA A 4 13.79 23.38 -8.42
CA ALA A 4 12.85 22.54 -9.17
C ALA A 4 12.14 21.65 -8.15
N ALA A 5 10.82 21.85 -7.99
CA ALA A 5 10.04 21.06 -7.05
C ALA A 5 10.23 19.58 -7.40
N TYR A 6 10.68 18.78 -6.42
CA TYR A 6 10.88 17.35 -6.59
C TYR A 6 9.60 16.68 -7.12
N GLU A 7 9.70 16.02 -8.26
CA GLU A 7 8.60 15.25 -8.85
C GLU A 7 8.95 13.74 -8.80
N PRO A 8 8.09 12.89 -8.19
CA PRO A 8 8.29 11.46 -8.16
C PRO A 8 8.38 10.85 -9.56
N ARG A 9 9.34 9.95 -9.78
CA ARG A 9 9.58 9.30 -11.07
C ARG A 9 8.29 8.68 -11.66
N LEU A 10 7.57 7.90 -10.87
CA LEU A 10 6.34 7.24 -11.32
C LEU A 10 5.19 8.20 -11.64
N LYS A 11 5.18 9.39 -11.06
CA LYS A 11 4.20 10.44 -11.40
C LYS A 11 4.47 10.98 -12.80
N ALA A 12 5.73 11.21 -13.15
CA ALA A 12 6.13 11.62 -14.49
C ALA A 12 5.82 10.51 -15.52
N VAL A 13 6.18 9.26 -15.23
CA VAL A 13 5.88 8.10 -16.10
C VAL A 13 4.36 7.94 -16.31
N TYR A 14 3.55 8.12 -15.27
CA TYR A 14 2.09 8.10 -15.41
C TYR A 14 1.59 9.16 -16.39
N ARG A 15 2.08 10.41 -16.27
CA ARG A 15 1.65 11.52 -17.12
C ARG A 15 2.07 11.33 -18.57
N ASP A 16 3.31 10.90 -18.80
CA ASP A 16 3.93 10.94 -20.14
C ASP A 16 3.69 9.66 -20.94
N GLU A 17 3.61 8.51 -20.28
CA GLU A 17 3.49 7.20 -20.93
C GLU A 17 2.19 6.45 -20.61
N ILE A 18 1.87 6.27 -19.32
CA ILE A 18 0.79 5.37 -18.91
C ILE A 18 -0.56 5.89 -19.39
N ARG A 19 -0.80 7.20 -19.28
CA ARG A 19 -2.05 7.81 -19.76
C ARG A 19 -2.29 7.54 -21.24
N LYS A 20 -1.26 7.64 -22.09
CA LYS A 20 -1.37 7.37 -23.52
C LYS A 20 -1.71 5.91 -23.78
N LYS A 21 -0.97 4.98 -23.17
CA LYS A 21 -1.22 3.53 -23.29
C LYS A 21 -2.64 3.15 -22.87
N MET A 22 -3.11 3.67 -21.74
CA MET A 22 -4.49 3.42 -21.27
C MET A 22 -5.54 3.99 -22.22
N SER A 23 -5.29 5.18 -22.78
CA SER A 23 -6.21 5.79 -23.73
C SER A 23 -6.32 4.99 -25.04
N GLU A 24 -5.22 4.45 -25.53
CA GLU A 24 -5.17 3.60 -26.72
C GLU A 24 -5.84 2.23 -26.50
N GLU A 25 -5.63 1.62 -25.32
CA GLU A 25 -6.15 0.29 -25.00
C GLU A 25 -7.66 0.28 -24.75
N PHE A 26 -8.18 1.30 -24.07
CA PHE A 26 -9.61 1.37 -23.67
C PHE A 26 -10.43 2.41 -24.41
N ASN A 27 -9.85 3.18 -25.34
CA ASN A 27 -10.53 4.18 -26.17
C ASN A 27 -11.42 5.16 -25.39
N TYR A 28 -10.85 5.78 -24.32
CA TYR A 28 -11.61 6.76 -23.53
C TYR A 28 -11.97 8.00 -24.36
N SER A 29 -13.21 8.45 -24.24
CA SER A 29 -13.70 9.66 -24.90
C SER A 29 -13.20 10.95 -24.27
N ASN A 30 -12.72 10.90 -23.02
CA ASN A 30 -12.23 12.06 -22.28
C ASN A 30 -11.00 11.66 -21.43
N ASP A 31 -9.98 12.46 -21.47
CA ASP A 31 -8.75 12.30 -20.68
C ASP A 31 -8.99 12.18 -19.17
N MET A 32 -10.08 12.76 -18.66
CA MET A 32 -10.42 12.69 -17.23
C MET A 32 -11.04 11.34 -16.83
N GLN A 33 -11.41 10.50 -17.79
CA GLN A 33 -11.90 9.13 -17.53
C GLN A 33 -10.75 8.14 -17.33
N ILE A 34 -9.53 8.50 -17.76
CA ILE A 34 -8.36 7.63 -17.66
C ILE A 34 -8.09 7.28 -16.19
N PRO A 35 -8.03 5.98 -15.86
CA PRO A 35 -7.82 5.54 -14.48
C PRO A 35 -6.47 6.01 -13.93
N ARG A 36 -6.48 6.33 -12.64
CA ARG A 36 -5.29 6.71 -11.88
C ARG A 36 -5.32 6.07 -10.50
N ILE A 37 -4.17 5.95 -9.87
CA ILE A 37 -4.11 5.60 -8.46
C ILE A 37 -4.59 6.82 -7.66
N GLU A 38 -5.58 6.62 -6.81
CA GLU A 38 -6.15 7.69 -5.98
C GLU A 38 -5.47 7.79 -4.62
N LYS A 39 -5.31 6.64 -3.97
CA LYS A 39 -4.70 6.51 -2.64
C LYS A 39 -4.18 5.10 -2.42
N ILE A 40 -3.25 4.98 -1.48
CA ILE A 40 -2.82 3.68 -0.95
C ILE A 40 -3.09 3.69 0.54
N VAL A 41 -3.74 2.64 1.01
CA VAL A 41 -3.99 2.42 2.43
C VAL A 41 -3.11 1.25 2.89
N ILE A 42 -2.30 1.50 3.90
CA ILE A 42 -1.47 0.46 4.53
C ILE A 42 -2.01 0.26 5.93
N ASN A 43 -2.28 -0.99 6.28
CA ASN A 43 -2.77 -1.38 7.59
C ASN A 43 -1.86 -2.44 8.19
N MET A 44 -1.50 -2.28 9.45
CA MET A 44 -0.78 -3.26 10.25
C MET A 44 -1.66 -3.67 11.42
N GLY A 45 -2.13 -4.92 11.39
CA GLY A 45 -2.90 -5.51 12.49
C GLY A 45 -1.96 -6.11 13.53
N VAL A 46 -2.12 -5.71 14.79
CA VAL A 46 -1.32 -6.18 15.92
C VAL A 46 -2.21 -6.98 16.87
N GLY A 47 -2.41 -8.27 16.57
CA GLY A 47 -3.27 -9.14 17.39
C GLY A 47 -2.75 -9.34 18.81
N GLU A 48 -1.45 -9.26 19.03
CA GLU A 48 -0.81 -9.40 20.35
C GLU A 48 -0.96 -8.17 21.25
N ALA A 49 -1.55 -7.09 20.74
CA ALA A 49 -1.87 -5.90 21.52
C ALA A 49 -2.76 -6.19 22.74
N THR A 50 -3.48 -7.32 22.73
CA THR A 50 -4.27 -7.80 23.86
C THR A 50 -3.44 -8.17 25.08
N GLY A 51 -2.19 -8.58 24.89
CA GLY A 51 -1.23 -8.88 25.96
C GLY A 51 -0.31 -7.70 26.31
N ASP A 52 0.02 -6.87 25.31
CA ASP A 52 0.90 -5.71 25.48
C ASP A 52 0.40 -4.51 24.66
N SER A 53 -0.11 -3.52 25.36
CA SER A 53 -0.64 -2.29 24.76
C SER A 53 0.40 -1.37 24.10
N LYS A 54 1.71 -1.62 24.30
CA LYS A 54 2.80 -0.85 23.67
C LYS A 54 3.09 -1.31 22.23
N LYS A 55 2.80 -2.57 21.90
CA LYS A 55 3.08 -3.14 20.58
C LYS A 55 2.46 -2.36 19.40
N PRO A 56 1.21 -1.88 19.43
CA PRO A 56 0.67 -1.06 18.36
C PRO A 56 1.40 0.27 18.15
N SER A 57 2.00 0.83 19.20
CA SER A 57 2.81 2.05 19.07
C SER A 57 4.14 1.76 18.36
N VAL A 58 4.80 0.64 18.65
CA VAL A 58 6.01 0.19 17.96
C VAL A 58 5.71 -0.07 16.48
N ALA A 59 4.62 -0.81 16.19
CA ALA A 59 4.19 -1.05 14.81
C ALA A 59 3.87 0.27 14.06
N ALA A 60 3.31 1.26 14.75
CA ALA A 60 3.07 2.58 14.18
C ALA A 60 4.37 3.33 13.87
N GLU A 61 5.41 3.21 14.71
CA GLU A 61 6.72 3.82 14.43
C GLU A 61 7.37 3.20 13.20
N ASP A 62 7.34 1.88 13.07
CA ASP A 62 7.88 1.19 11.90
C ASP A 62 7.09 1.55 10.63
N LEU A 63 5.76 1.59 10.73
CA LEU A 63 4.91 2.04 9.62
C LEU A 63 5.18 3.51 9.25
N ALA A 64 5.52 4.37 10.22
CA ALA A 64 5.88 5.76 9.95
C ALA A 64 7.19 5.86 9.15
N ARG A 65 8.17 5.01 9.43
CA ARG A 65 9.44 4.94 8.68
C ARG A 65 9.19 4.51 7.23
N ILE A 66 8.39 3.46 7.03
CA ILE A 66 8.02 2.95 5.70
C ILE A 66 7.23 3.99 4.90
N ALA A 67 6.23 4.61 5.51
CA ALA A 67 5.29 5.50 4.83
C ALA A 67 5.81 6.94 4.66
N GLY A 68 6.80 7.35 5.45
CA GLY A 68 7.23 8.75 5.52
C GLY A 68 6.14 9.71 6.02
N GLN A 69 5.15 9.16 6.75
CA GLN A 69 4.00 9.89 7.28
C GLN A 69 3.54 9.25 8.58
N LYS A 70 3.13 10.06 9.57
CA LYS A 70 2.64 9.58 10.86
C LYS A 70 1.35 8.74 10.68
N PRO A 71 1.34 7.45 11.08
CA PRO A 71 0.15 6.62 11.06
C PRO A 71 -0.84 6.99 12.15
N VAL A 72 -2.06 6.49 11.99
CA VAL A 72 -3.12 6.58 13.00
C VAL A 72 -3.22 5.21 13.68
N ILE A 73 -3.17 5.19 15.01
CA ILE A 73 -3.43 3.98 15.79
C ILE A 73 -4.91 3.66 15.69
N THR A 74 -5.24 2.41 15.37
CA THR A 74 -6.60 1.93 15.26
C THR A 74 -7.04 1.26 16.57
N HIS A 75 -8.24 1.60 17.01
CA HIS A 75 -8.82 1.10 18.25
C HIS A 75 -9.98 0.14 17.99
N ALA A 76 -10.17 -0.81 18.89
CA ALA A 76 -11.30 -1.74 18.83
C ALA A 76 -12.62 -0.97 19.01
N ARG A 77 -13.62 -1.29 18.18
CA ARG A 77 -14.96 -0.68 18.27
C ARG A 77 -15.86 -1.38 19.27
N ASN A 78 -15.71 -2.69 19.38
CA ASN A 78 -16.55 -3.54 20.25
C ASN A 78 -15.68 -4.40 21.14
N SER A 79 -16.18 -4.72 22.33
CA SER A 79 -15.56 -5.68 23.24
C SER A 79 -15.92 -7.11 22.80
N ILE A 80 -14.92 -7.98 22.60
CA ILE A 80 -15.11 -9.38 22.22
C ILE A 80 -14.30 -10.25 23.18
N ALA A 81 -15.01 -10.95 24.07
CA ALA A 81 -14.40 -11.76 25.14
C ALA A 81 -13.52 -12.90 24.58
N GLY A 82 -13.94 -13.56 23.49
CA GLY A 82 -13.16 -14.63 22.84
C GLY A 82 -11.78 -14.21 22.35
N PHE A 83 -11.60 -12.95 21.97
CA PHE A 83 -10.31 -12.39 21.56
C PHE A 83 -9.62 -11.57 22.66
N LYS A 84 -10.18 -11.52 23.86
CA LYS A 84 -9.68 -10.70 25.00
C LYS A 84 -9.54 -9.21 24.65
N VAL A 85 -10.39 -8.71 23.75
CA VAL A 85 -10.40 -7.33 23.28
C VAL A 85 -11.49 -6.55 24.01
N ARG A 86 -11.16 -5.35 24.50
CA ARG A 86 -12.10 -4.39 25.06
C ARG A 86 -12.25 -3.20 24.10
N GLU A 87 -13.40 -2.57 24.12
CA GLU A 87 -13.64 -1.33 23.39
C GLU A 87 -12.60 -0.27 23.76
N GLY A 88 -12.11 0.46 22.75
CA GLY A 88 -11.07 1.48 22.91
C GLY A 88 -9.63 0.95 23.00
N MET A 89 -9.41 -0.38 23.04
CA MET A 89 -8.04 -0.91 23.03
C MET A 89 -7.35 -0.63 21.69
N PRO A 90 -6.07 -0.18 21.68
CA PRO A 90 -5.28 -0.07 20.46
C PRO A 90 -4.98 -1.47 19.92
N ILE A 91 -5.31 -1.74 18.66
CA ILE A 91 -5.18 -3.06 18.01
C ILE A 91 -4.37 -3.05 16.73
N GLY A 92 -3.94 -1.89 16.26
CA GLY A 92 -3.14 -1.78 15.05
C GLY A 92 -2.82 -0.35 14.68
N ALA A 93 -2.24 -0.18 13.51
CA ALA A 93 -1.92 1.11 12.92
C ALA A 93 -2.27 1.15 11.43
N LYS A 94 -2.73 2.29 10.93
CA LYS A 94 -2.99 2.49 9.51
C LYS A 94 -2.46 3.83 9.03
N VAL A 95 -2.11 3.89 7.75
CA VAL A 95 -1.75 5.13 7.06
C VAL A 95 -2.38 5.18 5.69
N THR A 96 -2.76 6.38 5.24
CA THR A 96 -3.27 6.61 3.90
C THR A 96 -2.32 7.55 3.17
N LEU A 97 -1.75 7.07 2.06
CA LEU A 97 -0.83 7.82 1.22
C LEU A 97 -1.56 8.36 -0.01
N ARG A 98 -1.26 9.60 -0.38
CA ARG A 98 -1.81 10.29 -1.55
C ARG A 98 -0.72 11.09 -2.25
N LYS A 99 -0.98 11.49 -3.50
CA LYS A 99 -0.11 12.35 -4.30
C LYS A 99 1.33 11.81 -4.36
N ASP A 100 2.31 12.65 -4.11
CA ASP A 100 3.73 12.33 -4.31
C ASP A 100 4.22 11.19 -3.39
N LYS A 101 3.84 11.19 -2.12
CA LYS A 101 4.16 10.11 -1.17
C LYS A 101 3.62 8.74 -1.60
N MET A 102 2.47 8.73 -2.27
CA MET A 102 1.87 7.52 -2.83
C MET A 102 2.73 6.96 -3.97
N TYR A 103 3.15 7.78 -4.93
CA TYR A 103 4.00 7.34 -6.04
C TYR A 103 5.37 6.86 -5.56
N GLU A 104 5.97 7.56 -4.60
CA GLU A 104 7.22 7.14 -3.96
C GLU A 104 7.10 5.77 -3.28
N PHE A 105 6.00 5.56 -2.57
CA PHE A 105 5.74 4.28 -1.93
C PHE A 105 5.56 3.16 -2.96
N VAL A 106 4.82 3.40 -4.06
CA VAL A 106 4.65 2.40 -5.15
C VAL A 106 5.99 2.04 -5.76
N ASP A 107 6.84 3.02 -6.01
CA ASP A 107 8.16 2.78 -6.61
C ASP A 107 9.02 1.87 -5.71
N ARG A 108 9.12 2.18 -4.42
CA ARG A 108 9.84 1.35 -3.45
C ARG A 108 9.21 -0.03 -3.27
N LEU A 109 7.87 -0.11 -3.25
CA LEU A 109 7.15 -1.37 -3.15
C LEU A 109 7.50 -2.30 -4.31
N VAL A 110 7.38 -1.81 -5.55
CA VAL A 110 7.54 -2.64 -6.75
C VAL A 110 9.01 -2.96 -7.03
N GLN A 111 9.91 -1.98 -6.88
CA GLN A 111 11.31 -2.13 -7.26
C GLN A 111 12.17 -2.78 -6.17
N ILE A 112 11.85 -2.58 -4.90
CA ILE A 112 12.70 -2.99 -3.78
C ILE A 112 12.01 -4.02 -2.90
N ALA A 113 10.80 -3.72 -2.40
CA ALA A 113 10.18 -4.56 -1.39
C ALA A 113 9.69 -5.91 -1.94
N LEU A 114 8.96 -5.92 -3.06
CA LEU A 114 8.43 -7.16 -3.64
C LEU A 114 9.51 -8.17 -4.04
N PRO A 115 10.63 -7.78 -4.68
CA PRO A 115 11.71 -8.72 -4.98
C PRO A 115 12.38 -9.32 -3.72
N ARG A 116 12.29 -8.65 -2.58
CA ARG A 116 12.86 -9.10 -1.29
C ARG A 116 11.93 -10.02 -0.50
N VAL A 117 10.65 -10.12 -0.92
CA VAL A 117 9.70 -11.03 -0.27
C VAL A 117 10.14 -12.48 -0.47
N ARG A 118 10.20 -13.24 0.62
CA ARG A 118 10.56 -14.65 0.60
C ARG A 118 9.58 -15.44 -0.27
N ASP A 119 10.11 -16.30 -1.15
CA ASP A 119 9.32 -17.16 -2.07
C ASP A 119 8.29 -16.39 -2.91
N PHE A 120 8.63 -15.18 -3.32
CA PHE A 120 7.75 -14.38 -4.15
C PHE A 120 7.55 -15.01 -5.53
N ARG A 121 6.29 -15.33 -5.87
CA ARG A 121 5.88 -15.92 -7.15
C ARG A 121 4.98 -15.02 -7.98
N GLY A 122 4.92 -13.75 -7.65
CA GLY A 122 4.02 -12.76 -8.27
C GLY A 122 2.73 -12.55 -7.49
N LEU A 123 2.09 -11.44 -7.78
CA LEU A 123 0.83 -11.01 -7.15
C LEU A 123 -0.35 -11.79 -7.71
N ASN A 124 -1.34 -12.07 -6.87
CA ASN A 124 -2.55 -12.77 -7.29
C ASN A 124 -3.43 -11.86 -8.15
N PRO A 125 -3.70 -12.21 -9.43
CA PRO A 125 -4.54 -11.39 -10.30
C PRO A 125 -6.04 -11.38 -9.93
N LYS A 126 -6.46 -12.23 -8.97
CA LYS A 126 -7.84 -12.30 -8.47
C LYS A 126 -8.09 -11.45 -7.22
N SER A 127 -7.11 -10.71 -6.74
CA SER A 127 -7.22 -9.89 -5.52
C SER A 127 -7.78 -8.48 -5.78
N PHE A 128 -8.63 -8.34 -6.79
CA PHE A 128 -9.43 -7.14 -7.04
C PHE A 128 -10.81 -7.28 -6.40
N ASP A 129 -11.44 -6.16 -6.10
CA ASP A 129 -12.73 -6.08 -5.38
C ASP A 129 -13.97 -5.99 -6.30
N GLY A 130 -13.81 -6.10 -7.62
CA GLY A 130 -14.87 -5.89 -8.61
C GLY A 130 -15.13 -4.42 -8.97
N ARG A 131 -14.42 -3.50 -8.33
CA ARG A 131 -14.53 -2.04 -8.52
C ARG A 131 -13.20 -1.37 -8.82
N GLY A 132 -12.22 -2.14 -9.24
CA GLY A 132 -10.91 -1.64 -9.63
C GLY A 132 -9.95 -1.33 -8.48
N ASN A 133 -10.21 -1.74 -7.25
CA ASN A 133 -9.25 -1.65 -6.17
C ASN A 133 -8.52 -2.98 -6.00
N PHE A 134 -7.24 -2.91 -5.66
CA PHE A 134 -6.38 -4.07 -5.51
C PHE A 134 -5.86 -4.18 -4.08
N ALA A 135 -5.91 -5.37 -3.49
CA ALA A 135 -5.40 -5.64 -2.15
C ALA A 135 -4.34 -6.72 -2.17
N MET A 136 -3.29 -6.53 -1.37
CA MET A 136 -2.22 -7.51 -1.18
C MET A 136 -1.75 -7.50 0.28
N GLY A 137 -1.35 -8.68 0.77
CA GLY A 137 -0.73 -8.85 2.08
C GLY A 137 0.76 -9.14 1.97
N ILE A 138 1.55 -8.52 2.82
CA ILE A 138 2.97 -8.81 3.03
C ILE A 138 3.11 -9.39 4.44
N LYS A 139 3.74 -10.55 4.57
CA LYS A 139 3.89 -11.24 5.86
C LYS A 139 4.91 -10.58 6.78
N GLU A 140 5.92 -9.95 6.21
CA GLU A 140 7.08 -9.43 6.93
C GLU A 140 7.38 -7.99 6.49
N HIS A 141 7.24 -7.02 7.38
CA HIS A 141 7.52 -5.61 7.07
C HIS A 141 9.02 -5.31 6.89
N ILE A 142 9.90 -6.21 7.29
CA ILE A 142 11.37 -6.10 7.14
C ILE A 142 11.84 -6.13 5.67
N VAL A 143 10.95 -6.46 4.72
CA VAL A 143 11.28 -6.37 3.29
C VAL A 143 11.56 -4.92 2.84
N PHE A 144 11.09 -3.94 3.60
CA PHE A 144 11.37 -2.53 3.34
C PHE A 144 12.75 -2.14 3.89
N PRO A 145 13.59 -1.47 3.07
CA PRO A 145 14.97 -1.13 3.46
C PRO A 145 15.06 -0.11 4.61
N GLU A 146 13.98 0.63 4.86
CA GLU A 146 13.88 1.61 5.94
C GLU A 146 13.86 0.98 7.34
N ILE A 147 13.57 -0.32 7.39
CA ILE A 147 13.49 -1.08 8.63
C ILE A 147 14.80 -1.80 8.87
N ASN A 148 15.44 -1.51 10.00
CA ASN A 148 16.66 -2.19 10.41
C ASN A 148 16.31 -3.49 11.13
N TYR A 149 16.73 -4.62 10.56
CA TYR A 149 16.49 -5.96 11.11
C TYR A 149 16.93 -6.12 12.57
N ASP A 150 18.08 -5.54 12.95
CA ASP A 150 18.64 -5.68 14.29
C ASP A 150 17.83 -4.94 15.37
N LYS A 151 16.94 -4.03 14.98
CA LYS A 151 16.12 -3.22 15.89
C LYS A 151 14.66 -3.66 15.95
N VAL A 152 14.30 -4.70 15.21
CA VAL A 152 12.94 -5.22 15.16
C VAL A 152 12.76 -6.30 16.23
N ASP A 153 11.97 -6.00 17.25
CA ASP A 153 11.63 -6.96 18.29
C ASP A 153 10.67 -8.03 17.77
N GLN A 154 9.81 -7.68 16.82
CA GLN A 154 8.79 -8.57 16.28
C GLN A 154 8.46 -8.27 14.82
N MET A 155 8.26 -9.33 14.02
CA MET A 155 7.83 -9.21 12.63
C MET A 155 6.32 -9.00 12.55
N TRP A 156 5.92 -7.95 11.82
CA TRP A 156 4.52 -7.62 11.59
C TRP A 156 4.15 -7.87 10.13
N GLY A 157 2.97 -8.46 9.94
CA GLY A 157 2.32 -8.46 8.63
C GLY A 157 1.68 -7.11 8.34
N MET A 158 1.53 -6.79 7.05
CA MET A 158 0.81 -5.60 6.61
C MET A 158 -0.08 -5.89 5.42
N ASP A 159 -1.20 -5.21 5.37
CA ASP A 159 -2.11 -5.19 4.23
C ASP A 159 -1.94 -3.88 3.47
N ILE A 160 -1.76 -3.97 2.17
CA ILE A 160 -1.60 -2.83 1.28
C ILE A 160 -2.78 -2.83 0.30
N ILE A 161 -3.58 -1.77 0.33
CA ILE A 161 -4.73 -1.60 -0.54
C ILE A 161 -4.45 -0.44 -1.48
N VAL A 162 -4.41 -0.72 -2.77
CA VAL A 162 -4.26 0.28 -3.83
C VAL A 162 -5.64 0.62 -4.35
N CYS A 163 -6.12 1.82 -4.04
CA CYS A 163 -7.39 2.33 -4.54
C CYS A 163 -7.15 3.09 -5.84
N THR A 164 -7.91 2.73 -6.88
CA THR A 164 -7.85 3.39 -8.18
C THR A 164 -9.18 4.06 -8.52
N THR A 165 -9.18 4.89 -9.56
CA THR A 165 -10.40 5.47 -10.12
C THR A 165 -10.99 4.64 -11.26
N ALA A 166 -10.43 3.46 -11.53
CA ALA A 166 -10.94 2.53 -12.52
C ALA A 166 -12.36 2.07 -12.16
N LYS A 167 -13.19 1.83 -13.18
CA LYS A 167 -14.56 1.32 -13.00
C LYS A 167 -14.60 -0.21 -12.98
N THR A 168 -13.67 -0.85 -13.67
CA THR A 168 -13.57 -2.30 -13.80
C THR A 168 -12.22 -2.81 -13.33
N ASP A 169 -12.17 -4.09 -12.95
CA ASP A 169 -10.93 -4.75 -12.56
C ASP A 169 -9.94 -4.91 -13.72
N GLU A 170 -10.44 -4.96 -14.96
CA GLU A 170 -9.61 -5.04 -16.16
C GLU A 170 -8.82 -3.76 -16.36
N GLU A 171 -9.49 -2.60 -16.28
CA GLU A 171 -8.85 -1.28 -16.35
C GLU A 171 -7.80 -1.13 -15.23
N ALA A 172 -8.15 -1.52 -13.99
CA ALA A 172 -7.25 -1.43 -12.86
C ALA A 172 -6.03 -2.35 -13.02
N ARG A 173 -6.23 -3.57 -13.55
CA ARG A 173 -5.14 -4.51 -13.83
C ARG A 173 -4.20 -3.96 -14.90
N ALA A 174 -4.73 -3.41 -15.99
CA ALA A 174 -3.92 -2.77 -17.03
C ALA A 174 -3.11 -1.59 -16.46
N LEU A 175 -3.76 -0.74 -15.65
CA LEU A 175 -3.11 0.36 -14.96
C LEU A 175 -1.95 -0.11 -14.07
N LEU A 176 -2.19 -1.07 -13.17
CA LEU A 176 -1.16 -1.58 -12.26
C LEU A 176 -0.04 -2.32 -13.01
N LYS A 177 -0.36 -3.04 -14.10
CA LYS A 177 0.63 -3.64 -14.99
C LYS A 177 1.52 -2.58 -15.64
N ALA A 178 0.96 -1.45 -16.04
CA ALA A 178 1.73 -0.32 -16.57
C ALA A 178 2.66 0.32 -15.51
N PHE A 179 2.33 0.22 -14.22
CA PHE A 179 3.22 0.54 -13.10
C PHE A 179 4.21 -0.58 -12.74
N ASN A 180 4.34 -1.62 -13.57
CA ASN A 180 5.22 -2.77 -13.37
C ASN A 180 4.90 -3.63 -12.14
N PHE A 181 3.64 -3.69 -11.71
CA PHE A 181 3.26 -4.67 -10.69
C PHE A 181 3.41 -6.09 -11.21
N PRO A 182 4.17 -6.97 -10.53
CA PRO A 182 4.48 -8.32 -10.99
C PRO A 182 3.32 -9.28 -10.72
N PHE A 183 2.31 -9.30 -11.58
CA PHE A 183 1.23 -10.27 -11.49
C PHE A 183 1.68 -11.65 -11.96
N ARG A 184 1.12 -12.71 -11.33
CA ARG A 184 1.24 -14.08 -11.84
C ARG A 184 0.61 -14.18 -13.23
N GLN A 185 1.26 -14.95 -14.08
CA GLN A 185 0.69 -15.39 -15.34
C GLN A 185 -0.31 -16.53 -15.10
#